data_a446ec32f1c87216344fca8e522bf7a2
#
_entry.id   a446ec32f1c87216344fca8e522bf7a2
#
_cell.length_a   1.000
_cell.length_b   1.000
_cell.length_c   1.000
_cell.angle_alpha   90.00
_cell.angle_beta   90.00
_cell.angle_gamma   90.00
#
_symmetry.space_group_name_H-M   'P 1'
#
loop_
_entity.id
_entity.type
_entity.pdbx_description
1 polymer ?
#
loop_
_entity_poly.entity_id
_entity_poly.type
_entity_poly.pdbx_seq_one_letter_code
_entity_poly.pdbx_strand_id
1 'polypeptide(L)'
;RSERDREALTDGLLDGTIDCICSDHTPIDTELKNLPFDDAEPGLMGLELLLPLTLKWGIENKVSLQKTLSFITSKSSKIIGIKNTELEVGNRADILIFDEHQSWTVNSTNLVTKALNSPFYGYEIQGRVQQTIVGGLCVYRAED
;
A
#
# COMPACT_ATOMS: atom_id res chain seq x y z
N ARG A 1 -18.65 0.83 2.59
CA ARG A 1 -19.08 2.22 2.82
C ARG A 1 -19.80 2.76 1.59
N SER A 2 -20.61 3.82 1.75
CA SER A 2 -21.33 4.43 0.64
C SER A 2 -20.35 5.15 -0.31
N GLU A 3 -20.81 5.41 -1.54
CA GLU A 3 -20.01 6.18 -2.51
C GLU A 3 -19.73 7.60 -2.01
N ARG A 4 -20.71 8.22 -1.37
CA ARG A 4 -20.53 9.53 -0.72
C ARG A 4 -19.43 9.55 0.35
N ASP A 5 -19.29 8.47 1.13
CA ASP A 5 -18.20 8.37 2.11
C ASP A 5 -16.85 8.26 1.43
N ARG A 6 -16.76 7.54 0.30
CA ARG A 6 -15.54 7.44 -0.50
C ARG A 6 -15.14 8.78 -1.11
N GLU A 7 -16.11 9.51 -1.65
CA GLU A 7 -15.90 10.86 -2.18
C GLU A 7 -15.39 11.79 -1.09
N ALA A 8 -16.04 11.81 0.09
CA ALA A 8 -15.61 12.64 1.21
C ALA A 8 -14.19 12.33 1.70
N LEU A 9 -13.78 11.06 1.70
CA LEU A 9 -12.41 10.67 2.03
C LEU A 9 -11.42 11.12 0.95
N THR A 10 -11.80 11.04 -0.31
CA THR A 10 -11.00 11.54 -1.44
C THR A 10 -10.82 13.07 -1.34
N ASP A 11 -11.90 13.80 -1.12
CA ASP A 11 -11.85 15.25 -0.94
C ASP A 11 -10.94 15.63 0.24
N GLY A 12 -11.06 14.93 1.37
CA GLY A 12 -10.22 15.13 2.55
C GLY A 12 -8.72 14.89 2.29
N LEU A 13 -8.35 13.94 1.43
CA LEU A 13 -6.97 13.75 0.99
C LEU A 13 -6.51 14.88 0.06
N LEU A 14 -7.39 15.37 -0.82
CA LEU A 14 -7.06 16.39 -1.81
C LEU A 14 -6.91 17.78 -1.19
N ASP A 15 -7.76 18.13 -0.24
CA ASP A 15 -7.75 19.42 0.47
C ASP A 15 -6.79 19.46 1.67
N GLY A 16 -6.27 18.29 2.11
CA GLY A 16 -5.30 18.18 3.19
C GLY A 16 -5.93 18.03 4.59
N THR A 17 -7.23 17.81 4.69
CA THR A 17 -7.90 17.42 5.95
C THR A 17 -7.42 16.06 6.43
N ILE A 18 -7.12 15.14 5.48
CA ILE A 18 -6.50 13.84 5.71
C ILE A 18 -5.06 13.89 5.21
N ASP A 19 -4.12 13.58 6.08
CA ASP A 19 -2.69 13.71 5.78
C ASP A 19 -2.10 12.53 5.02
N CYS A 20 -2.48 11.29 5.34
CA CYS A 20 -1.84 10.10 4.77
C CYS A 20 -2.82 8.94 4.58
N ILE A 21 -2.36 7.94 3.84
CA ILE A 21 -3.01 6.65 3.64
C ILE A 21 -2.18 5.59 4.34
N CYS A 22 -2.83 4.66 5.05
CA CYS A 22 -2.19 3.51 5.66
C CYS A 22 -2.88 2.20 5.26
N SER A 23 -2.16 1.09 5.38
CA SER A 23 -2.65 -0.22 4.96
C SER A 23 -3.64 -0.85 5.93
N ASP A 24 -3.60 -0.46 7.19
CA ASP A 24 -4.33 -1.12 8.28
C ASP A 24 -4.18 -2.66 8.24
N HIS A 25 -2.93 -3.10 8.01
CA HIS A 25 -2.59 -4.51 7.81
C HIS A 25 -2.86 -5.31 9.07
N THR A 26 -3.92 -6.09 9.05
CA THR A 26 -4.36 -6.96 10.15
C THR A 26 -4.55 -8.38 9.59
N PRO A 27 -3.46 -9.14 9.42
CA PRO A 27 -3.54 -10.51 8.91
C PRO A 27 -4.21 -11.41 9.96
N ILE A 28 -5.17 -12.20 9.51
CA ILE A 28 -5.93 -13.14 10.34
C ILE A 28 -5.75 -14.55 9.78
N ASP A 29 -5.62 -15.52 10.65
CA ASP A 29 -5.52 -16.92 10.25
C ASP A 29 -6.78 -17.39 9.53
N THR A 30 -6.58 -18.28 8.55
CA THR A 30 -7.67 -18.78 7.70
C THR A 30 -8.77 -19.46 8.51
N GLU A 31 -8.43 -20.16 9.60
CA GLU A 31 -9.40 -20.83 10.46
C GLU A 31 -10.35 -19.82 11.10
N LEU A 32 -9.83 -18.71 11.63
CA LEU A 32 -10.61 -17.64 12.25
C LEU A 32 -11.47 -16.85 11.23
N LYS A 33 -11.03 -16.81 9.95
CA LYS A 33 -11.79 -16.20 8.86
C LYS A 33 -12.93 -17.06 8.33
N ASN A 34 -12.83 -18.38 8.46
CA ASN A 34 -13.83 -19.33 7.99
C ASN A 34 -14.94 -19.61 9.01
N LEU A 35 -14.92 -18.95 10.14
CA LEU A 35 -16.02 -18.99 11.11
C LEU A 35 -17.30 -18.33 10.55
N PRO A 36 -18.49 -18.59 11.12
CA PRO A 36 -19.68 -17.84 10.81
C PRO A 36 -19.43 -16.32 10.93
N PHE A 37 -20.14 -15.51 10.13
CA PHE A 37 -19.87 -14.08 10.01
C PHE A 37 -19.77 -13.34 11.35
N ASP A 38 -20.64 -13.67 12.29
CA ASP A 38 -20.67 -13.03 13.63
C ASP A 38 -19.50 -13.43 14.53
N ASP A 39 -18.87 -14.57 14.25
CA ASP A 39 -17.73 -15.12 15.01
C ASP A 39 -16.39 -14.89 14.28
N ALA A 40 -16.42 -14.49 12.99
CA ALA A 40 -15.23 -14.31 12.21
C ALA A 40 -14.46 -13.06 12.65
N GLU A 41 -13.15 -13.23 12.86
CA GLU A 41 -12.25 -12.13 13.28
C GLU A 41 -12.19 -11.04 12.20
N PRO A 42 -12.37 -9.73 12.57
CA PRO A 42 -12.19 -8.62 11.65
C PRO A 42 -10.71 -8.45 11.29
N GLY A 43 -10.44 -7.97 10.08
CA GLY A 43 -9.08 -7.71 9.60
C GLY A 43 -8.86 -8.20 8.18
N LEU A 44 -7.83 -7.67 7.53
CA LEU A 44 -7.43 -8.08 6.18
C LEU A 44 -5.94 -7.85 5.95
N MET A 45 -5.39 -8.59 4.99
CA MET A 45 -4.05 -8.37 4.49
C MET A 45 -4.06 -7.14 3.56
N GLY A 46 -3.25 -6.12 3.87
CA GLY A 46 -3.20 -4.86 3.12
C GLY A 46 -1.80 -4.31 2.87
N LEU A 47 -0.74 -4.83 3.55
CA LEU A 47 0.59 -4.22 3.51
C LEU A 47 1.18 -4.19 2.09
N GLU A 48 1.18 -5.32 1.39
CA GLU A 48 1.70 -5.43 0.02
C GLU A 48 0.80 -4.76 -1.03
N LEU A 49 -0.45 -4.45 -0.66
CA LEU A 49 -1.41 -3.79 -1.52
C LEU A 49 -1.43 -2.27 -1.34
N LEU A 50 -0.73 -1.72 -0.35
CA LEU A 50 -0.74 -0.28 -0.06
C LEU A 50 -0.30 0.54 -1.28
N LEU A 51 0.84 0.21 -1.88
CA LEU A 51 1.36 0.92 -3.06
C LEU A 51 0.41 0.78 -4.26
N PRO A 52 0.07 -0.41 -4.76
CA PRO A 52 -0.75 -0.54 -5.97
C PRO A 52 -2.16 0.04 -5.80
N LEU A 53 -2.79 -0.09 -4.64
CA LEU A 53 -4.11 0.50 -4.40
C LEU A 53 -4.05 2.02 -4.29
N THR A 54 -2.98 2.58 -3.73
CA THR A 54 -2.75 4.04 -3.69
C THR A 54 -2.51 4.59 -5.10
N LEU A 55 -1.73 3.89 -5.94
CA LEU A 55 -1.52 4.26 -7.34
C LEU A 55 -2.84 4.24 -8.11
N LYS A 56 -3.64 3.19 -7.96
CA LYS A 56 -4.97 3.08 -8.57
C LYS A 56 -5.85 4.26 -8.17
N TRP A 57 -5.94 4.59 -6.88
CA TRP A 57 -6.68 5.75 -6.39
C TRP A 57 -6.18 7.06 -7.02
N GLY A 58 -4.87 7.25 -7.10
CA GLY A 58 -4.26 8.44 -7.71
C GLY A 58 -4.63 8.60 -9.19
N ILE A 59 -4.59 7.52 -9.97
CA ILE A 59 -4.98 7.51 -11.38
C ILE A 59 -6.47 7.84 -11.54
N GLU A 60 -7.34 7.17 -10.80
CA GLU A 60 -8.80 7.37 -10.84
C GLU A 60 -9.19 8.81 -10.51
N ASN A 61 -8.47 9.46 -9.60
CA ASN A 61 -8.72 10.83 -9.16
C ASN A 61 -7.85 11.88 -9.89
N LYS A 62 -7.08 11.48 -10.91
CA LYS A 62 -6.21 12.36 -11.71
C LYS A 62 -5.18 13.14 -10.86
N VAL A 63 -4.70 12.51 -9.79
CA VAL A 63 -3.66 13.04 -8.91
C VAL A 63 -2.29 12.69 -9.49
N SER A 64 -1.35 13.64 -9.47
CA SER A 64 0.02 13.36 -9.96
C SER A 64 0.68 12.25 -9.13
N LEU A 65 1.54 11.45 -9.78
CA LEU A 65 2.27 10.35 -9.14
C LEU A 65 3.00 10.83 -7.88
N GLN A 66 3.70 11.96 -7.96
CA GLN A 66 4.42 12.52 -6.82
C GLN A 66 3.51 12.83 -5.63
N LYS A 67 2.35 13.48 -5.87
CA LYS A 67 1.37 13.76 -4.80
C LYS A 67 0.77 12.47 -4.26
N THR A 68 0.45 11.50 -5.11
CA THR A 68 -0.07 10.19 -4.73
C THR A 68 0.89 9.47 -3.79
N LEU A 69 2.16 9.36 -4.17
CA LEU A 69 3.18 8.71 -3.35
C LEU A 69 3.44 9.45 -2.03
N SER A 70 3.29 10.77 -2.00
CA SER A 70 3.52 11.53 -0.76
C SER A 70 2.60 11.10 0.38
N PHE A 71 1.39 10.60 0.09
CA PHE A 71 0.44 10.13 1.11
C PHE A 71 0.89 8.87 1.85
N ILE A 72 1.77 8.07 1.25
CA ILE A 72 2.31 6.83 1.84
C ILE A 72 3.82 6.91 2.14
N THR A 73 4.45 8.06 1.91
CA THR A 73 5.88 8.29 2.13
C THR A 73 6.14 9.53 2.98
N SER A 74 6.45 10.67 2.35
CA SER A 74 6.92 11.87 3.03
C SER A 74 5.92 12.46 4.03
N LYS A 75 4.62 12.41 3.75
CA LYS A 75 3.60 12.89 4.68
C LYS A 75 3.49 11.97 5.90
N SER A 76 3.46 10.66 5.69
CA SER A 76 3.44 9.67 6.78
C SER A 76 4.68 9.77 7.66
N SER A 77 5.87 9.89 7.04
CA SER A 77 7.14 10.05 7.74
C SER A 77 7.17 11.31 8.60
N LYS A 78 6.62 12.42 8.08
CA LYS A 78 6.51 13.67 8.82
C LYS A 78 5.65 13.55 10.08
N ILE A 79 4.51 12.83 10.00
CA ILE A 79 3.59 12.63 11.13
C ILE A 79 4.29 11.87 12.26
N ILE A 80 5.05 10.83 11.94
CA ILE A 80 5.76 9.98 12.92
C ILE A 80 7.14 10.52 13.28
N GLY A 81 7.53 11.69 12.75
CA GLY A 81 8.78 12.37 13.11
C GLY A 81 10.05 11.77 12.52
N ILE A 82 9.96 10.94 11.48
CA ILE A 82 11.14 10.44 10.75
C ILE A 82 11.70 11.58 9.91
N LYS A 83 13.02 11.83 10.06
CA LYS A 83 13.74 12.85 9.32
C LYS A 83 14.58 12.23 8.20
N ASN A 84 14.99 13.07 7.24
CA ASN A 84 15.93 12.70 6.16
C ASN A 84 15.39 11.54 5.29
N THR A 85 14.13 11.68 4.86
CA THR A 85 13.45 10.71 3.98
C THR A 85 13.61 11.03 2.49
N GLU A 86 14.28 12.13 2.17
CA GLU A 86 14.57 12.56 0.81
C GLU A 86 15.73 11.75 0.20
N LEU A 87 15.71 11.56 -1.11
CA LEU A 87 16.80 10.96 -1.87
C LEU A 87 17.95 11.96 -2.07
N GLU A 88 18.76 12.14 -1.04
CA GLU A 88 19.90 13.06 -1.02
C GLU A 88 21.18 12.35 -0.59
N VAL A 89 22.31 12.86 -1.07
CA VAL A 89 23.64 12.33 -0.71
C VAL A 89 23.86 12.54 0.79
N GLY A 90 24.19 11.46 1.48
CA GLY A 90 24.41 11.46 2.94
C GLY A 90 23.21 10.97 3.75
N ASN A 91 22.04 10.86 3.15
CA ASN A 91 20.88 10.27 3.81
C ASN A 91 20.92 8.74 3.76
N ARG A 92 20.17 8.11 4.66
CA ARG A 92 20.04 6.66 4.69
C ARG A 92 19.34 6.18 3.39
N ALA A 93 19.92 5.16 2.77
CA ALA A 93 19.38 4.59 1.55
C ALA A 93 18.28 3.57 1.86
N ASP A 94 17.08 4.05 2.17
CA ASP A 94 15.84 3.27 2.25
C ASP A 94 15.02 3.59 0.98
N ILE A 95 15.12 2.73 -0.05
CA ILE A 95 14.66 3.01 -1.40
C ILE A 95 13.77 1.89 -1.89
N LEU A 96 12.63 2.25 -2.50
CA LEU A 96 11.75 1.34 -3.20
C LEU A 96 11.85 1.60 -4.70
N ILE A 97 12.09 0.54 -5.49
CA ILE A 97 12.04 0.57 -6.95
C ILE A 97 10.82 -0.20 -7.39
N PHE A 98 9.97 0.41 -8.19
CA PHE A 98 8.74 -0.20 -8.68
C PHE A 98 8.42 0.22 -10.12
N ASP A 99 7.62 -0.57 -10.82
CA ASP A 99 7.04 -0.24 -12.11
C ASP A 99 5.56 0.07 -11.93
N GLU A 100 5.15 1.32 -12.23
CA GLU A 100 3.77 1.78 -12.07
C GLU A 100 2.80 1.17 -13.09
N HIS A 101 3.31 0.65 -14.20
CA HIS A 101 2.52 0.11 -15.32
C HIS A 101 2.44 -1.41 -15.32
N GLN A 102 3.33 -2.10 -14.60
CA GLN A 102 3.32 -3.55 -14.56
C GLN A 102 2.07 -4.07 -13.86
N SER A 103 1.25 -4.81 -14.62
CA SER A 103 0.08 -5.52 -14.09
C SER A 103 0.49 -6.84 -13.45
N TRP A 104 -0.20 -7.20 -12.38
CA TRP A 104 -0.05 -8.50 -11.72
C TRP A 104 -1.34 -8.90 -11.01
N THR A 105 -1.53 -10.20 -10.79
CA THR A 105 -2.71 -10.74 -10.10
C THR A 105 -2.42 -10.93 -8.62
N VAL A 106 -3.31 -10.48 -7.77
CA VAL A 106 -3.26 -10.71 -6.31
C VAL A 106 -3.59 -12.16 -6.02
N ASN A 107 -2.58 -12.97 -5.73
CA ASN A 107 -2.72 -14.40 -5.42
C ASN A 107 -1.55 -14.88 -4.53
N SER A 108 -1.63 -16.11 -4.06
CA SER A 108 -0.63 -16.70 -3.16
C SER A 108 0.76 -16.86 -3.77
N THR A 109 0.90 -16.85 -5.10
CA THR A 109 2.21 -16.95 -5.76
C THR A 109 2.90 -15.60 -5.92
N ASN A 110 2.13 -14.52 -5.95
CA ASN A 110 2.62 -13.15 -6.13
C ASN A 110 2.77 -12.35 -4.84
N LEU A 111 2.27 -12.90 -3.71
CA LEU A 111 2.34 -12.30 -2.39
C LEU A 111 3.39 -13.02 -1.54
N VAL A 112 4.12 -12.27 -0.73
CA VAL A 112 5.09 -12.80 0.26
C VAL A 112 4.38 -13.17 1.56
N THR A 113 3.30 -12.48 1.89
CA THR A 113 2.50 -12.76 3.09
C THR A 113 1.88 -14.15 3.05
N LYS A 114 1.82 -14.78 4.22
CA LYS A 114 1.12 -16.08 4.39
C LYS A 114 -0.39 -15.90 4.61
N ALA A 115 -0.82 -14.71 4.99
CA ALA A 115 -2.24 -14.39 5.15
C ALA A 115 -2.87 -14.12 3.79
N LEU A 116 -3.90 -14.89 3.45
CA LEU A 116 -4.57 -14.79 2.14
C LEU A 116 -5.94 -14.07 2.23
N ASN A 117 -6.30 -13.54 3.40
CA ASN A 117 -7.57 -12.88 3.64
C ASN A 117 -7.57 -11.44 3.09
N SER A 118 -7.80 -11.33 1.79
CA SER A 118 -7.91 -10.05 1.09
C SER A 118 -9.13 -10.03 0.17
N PRO A 119 -9.95 -8.96 0.18
CA PRO A 119 -11.05 -8.79 -0.77
C PRO A 119 -10.53 -8.57 -2.21
N PHE A 120 -9.25 -8.34 -2.38
CA PHE A 120 -8.60 -8.13 -3.70
C PHE A 120 -8.01 -9.42 -4.28
N TYR A 121 -8.18 -10.56 -3.61
CA TYR A 121 -7.67 -11.83 -4.11
C TYR A 121 -8.31 -12.17 -5.47
N GLY A 122 -7.49 -12.48 -6.48
CA GLY A 122 -7.90 -12.70 -7.86
C GLY A 122 -8.01 -11.43 -8.71
N TYR A 123 -7.88 -10.24 -8.12
CA TYR A 123 -7.88 -8.99 -8.89
C TYR A 123 -6.55 -8.77 -9.62
N GLU A 124 -6.64 -8.25 -10.83
CA GLU A 124 -5.51 -7.68 -11.55
C GLU A 124 -5.34 -6.21 -11.13
N ILE A 125 -4.14 -5.86 -10.70
CA ILE A 125 -3.76 -4.52 -10.25
C ILE A 125 -2.45 -4.09 -10.91
N GLN A 126 -2.22 -2.78 -10.99
CA GLN A 126 -0.97 -2.21 -11.51
C GLN A 126 -0.09 -1.69 -10.37
N GLY A 127 1.21 -1.61 -10.64
CA GLY A 127 2.20 -1.16 -9.66
C GLY A 127 2.90 -2.35 -8.99
N ARG A 128 4.00 -2.79 -9.58
CA ARG A 128 4.79 -3.93 -9.07
C ARG A 128 6.10 -3.44 -8.46
N VAL A 129 6.33 -3.78 -7.19
CA VAL A 129 7.63 -3.56 -6.56
C VAL A 129 8.66 -4.49 -7.19
N GLN A 130 9.77 -3.91 -7.64
CA GLN A 130 10.90 -4.63 -8.23
C GLN A 130 12.00 -4.89 -7.20
N GLN A 131 12.31 -3.88 -6.39
CA GLN A 131 13.33 -4.00 -5.35
C GLN A 131 12.97 -3.16 -4.14
N THR A 132 13.33 -3.66 -2.95
CA THR A 132 13.33 -2.90 -1.70
C THR A 132 14.73 -2.86 -1.13
N ILE A 133 15.25 -1.67 -0.88
CA ILE A 133 16.57 -1.41 -0.33
C ILE A 133 16.39 -0.78 1.05
N VAL A 134 17.03 -1.33 2.07
CA VAL A 134 17.00 -0.83 3.44
C VAL A 134 18.44 -0.64 3.94
N GLY A 135 18.78 0.59 4.30
CA GLY A 135 20.13 0.93 4.73
C GLY A 135 21.21 0.62 3.67
N GLY A 136 20.86 0.71 2.38
CA GLY A 136 21.76 0.40 1.26
C GLY A 136 21.84 -1.09 0.88
N LEU A 137 21.13 -1.98 1.60
CA LEU A 137 21.09 -3.40 1.29
C LEU A 137 19.79 -3.77 0.58
N CYS A 138 19.87 -4.48 -0.55
CA CYS A 138 18.69 -5.01 -1.22
C CYS A 138 18.12 -6.17 -0.40
N VAL A 139 16.96 -5.95 0.22
CA VAL A 139 16.28 -6.94 1.10
C VAL A 139 15.16 -7.68 0.39
N TYR A 140 14.71 -7.18 -0.75
CA TYR A 140 13.72 -7.82 -1.61
C TYR A 140 14.05 -7.54 -3.08
N ARG A 141 13.88 -8.54 -3.92
CA ARG A 141 13.91 -8.44 -5.39
C ARG A 141 12.81 -9.31 -5.96
N ALA A 142 11.98 -8.74 -6.83
CA ALA A 142 11.00 -9.53 -7.56
C ALA A 142 11.70 -10.59 -8.41
N GLU A 143 11.15 -11.78 -8.43
CA GLU A 143 11.52 -12.83 -9.38
C GLU A 143 10.80 -12.57 -10.70
N ASP A 144 11.50 -12.80 -11.83
CA ASP A 144 10.97 -12.63 -13.20
C ASP A 144 9.89 -13.67 -13.54
#